data_4e784aac6974ae2d976c040f7c84750a
#
_entry.id   4e784aac6974ae2d976c040f7c84750a
#
_cell.length_a   1.000
_cell.length_b   1.000
_cell.length_c   1.000
_cell.angle_alpha   90.00
_cell.angle_beta   90.00
_cell.angle_gamma   90.00
#
_symmetry.space_group_name_H-M   'P 1'
#
loop_
_entity.id
_entity.type
_entity.pdbx_description
1 polymer ?
#
loop_
_entity_poly.entity_id
_entity_poly.type
_entity_poly.pdbx_seq_one_letter_code
_entity_poly.pdbx_strand_id
1 'polypeptide(L)'
;MQEDIERILTETPGLRGRQIAKKLGVDKKVVNSYLSKQKGEFVKDEDHCWYVAGAELQIKLNGDTWVNGLSFDNAIKRVGSPLEPGCKSVHFILPEGCRILLEAAARLLAISNQAALAGKDVIIDFSDCSSTLTYFDRMGFFDLLNPMISVKPDKPRTSRASIYHGNSESVYEFGEIDPHDLDENIPKRLKESFVHYAGVEYSQPAFTVLSELFGNVRDHSDSPIPGYIALQRYKGHDGRNPVAPHIQTIVSDSGRGITGTLMPILEKKYPDIYRKFDFSDPSSKPLLIKEVIEKGQISRVEDDGHGLGLK
;
A
#
# COMPACT_ATOMS: atom_id res chain seq x y z
N MET A 1 12.73 33.94 0.09
CA MET A 1 11.35 33.37 0.19
C MET A 1 11.24 32.05 -0.55
N GLN A 2 11.72 31.92 -1.81
CA GLN A 2 11.72 30.63 -2.51
C GLN A 2 12.50 29.58 -1.73
N GLU A 3 13.76 29.78 -1.49
CA GLU A 3 14.64 28.86 -0.75
C GLU A 3 14.09 28.48 0.63
N ASP A 4 13.45 29.41 1.31
CA ASP A 4 12.86 29.13 2.63
C ASP A 4 11.61 28.25 2.51
N ILE A 5 10.78 28.49 1.48
CA ILE A 5 9.60 27.65 1.22
C ILE A 5 10.02 26.26 0.76
N GLU A 6 10.99 26.16 -0.15
CA GLU A 6 11.54 24.87 -0.59
C GLU A 6 12.10 24.08 0.59
N ARG A 7 12.91 24.71 1.44
CA ARG A 7 13.42 24.07 2.64
C ARG A 7 12.30 23.57 3.55
N ILE A 8 11.31 24.43 3.84
CA ILE A 8 10.16 24.07 4.70
C ILE A 8 9.37 22.88 4.12
N LEU A 9 9.13 22.88 2.81
CA LEU A 9 8.36 21.81 2.14
C LEU A 9 9.18 20.55 1.90
N THR A 10 10.51 20.65 1.82
CA THR A 10 11.40 19.49 1.79
C THR A 10 11.46 18.82 3.17
N GLU A 11 11.56 19.61 4.25
CA GLU A 11 11.55 19.09 5.62
C GLU A 11 10.17 18.58 6.06
N THR A 12 9.12 19.23 5.58
CA THR A 12 7.71 18.92 5.96
C THR A 12 6.82 19.09 4.72
N PRO A 13 6.72 18.08 3.86
CA PRO A 13 5.82 18.10 2.71
C PRO A 13 4.35 18.16 3.14
N GLY A 14 3.48 18.64 2.25
CA GLY A 14 2.03 18.63 2.49
C GLY A 14 1.53 19.71 3.45
N LEU A 15 2.25 20.82 3.58
CA LEU A 15 1.79 21.95 4.39
C LEU A 15 0.81 22.84 3.62
N ARG A 16 -0.25 23.26 4.30
CA ARG A 16 -1.14 24.31 3.78
C ARG A 16 -0.47 25.67 3.82
N GLY A 17 -0.81 26.56 2.88
CA GLY A 17 -0.23 27.91 2.82
C GLY A 17 -0.28 28.71 4.13
N ARG A 18 -1.28 28.45 5.00
CA ARG A 18 -1.34 29.05 6.36
C ARG A 18 -0.21 28.53 7.28
N GLN A 19 0.13 27.28 7.16
CA GLN A 19 1.16 26.65 8.00
C GLN A 19 2.57 27.12 7.54
N ILE A 20 2.77 27.23 6.22
CA ILE A 20 3.98 27.78 5.63
C ILE A 20 4.16 29.23 6.07
N ALA A 21 3.11 30.05 5.96
CA ALA A 21 3.11 31.43 6.37
C ALA A 21 3.48 31.61 7.86
N LYS A 22 2.95 30.76 8.73
CA LYS A 22 3.28 30.73 10.17
C LYS A 22 4.76 30.43 10.40
N LYS A 23 5.33 29.46 9.67
CA LYS A 23 6.76 29.09 9.77
C LYS A 23 7.68 30.21 9.27
N LEU A 24 7.24 30.97 8.26
CA LEU A 24 7.99 32.08 7.69
C LEU A 24 7.81 33.43 8.44
N GLY A 25 6.82 33.53 9.31
CA GLY A 25 6.47 34.80 9.96
C GLY A 25 5.87 35.84 9.02
N VAL A 26 5.23 35.43 7.91
CA VAL A 26 4.65 36.32 6.89
C VAL A 26 3.14 36.12 6.73
N ASP A 27 2.47 37.02 6.03
CA ASP A 27 1.04 36.91 5.76
C ASP A 27 0.72 35.75 4.80
N LYS A 28 -0.36 35.02 5.08
CA LYS A 28 -0.85 33.89 4.26
C LYS A 28 -1.10 34.28 2.80
N LYS A 29 -1.59 35.52 2.55
CA LYS A 29 -1.89 35.99 1.18
C LYS A 29 -0.60 36.12 0.37
N VAL A 30 0.49 36.55 1.00
CA VAL A 30 1.81 36.67 0.37
C VAL A 30 2.29 35.30 -0.06
N VAL A 31 2.25 34.31 0.85
CA VAL A 31 2.68 32.92 0.55
C VAL A 31 1.83 32.31 -0.56
N ASN A 32 0.51 32.38 -0.45
CA ASN A 32 -0.38 31.79 -1.45
C ASN A 32 -0.24 32.47 -2.82
N SER A 33 -0.07 33.78 -2.86
CA SER A 33 0.19 34.53 -4.11
C SER A 33 1.51 34.10 -4.73
N TYR A 34 2.54 33.94 -3.92
CA TYR A 34 3.86 33.46 -4.39
C TYR A 34 3.76 32.05 -4.98
N LEU A 35 3.28 31.08 -4.20
CA LEU A 35 3.16 29.67 -4.59
C LEU A 35 2.31 29.50 -5.87
N SER A 36 1.24 30.27 -6.02
CA SER A 36 0.37 30.20 -7.19
C SER A 36 1.02 30.76 -8.46
N LYS A 37 2.03 31.60 -8.34
CA LYS A 37 2.79 32.16 -9.47
C LYS A 37 3.93 31.26 -9.93
N GLN A 38 4.47 30.44 -9.05
CA GLN A 38 5.60 29.52 -9.30
C GLN A 38 5.11 28.17 -9.82
N LYS A 39 4.33 28.21 -10.90
CA LYS A 39 3.82 26.98 -11.55
C LYS A 39 5.00 26.17 -12.10
N GLY A 40 5.14 24.93 -11.62
CA GLY A 40 6.22 24.00 -12.02
C GLY A 40 7.29 23.80 -10.96
N GLU A 41 7.43 24.68 -9.97
CA GLU A 41 8.32 24.49 -8.82
C GLU A 41 7.58 23.95 -7.60
N PHE A 42 6.30 24.28 -7.48
CA PHE A 42 5.43 23.80 -6.41
C PHE A 42 4.13 23.23 -6.99
N VAL A 43 3.69 22.14 -6.42
CA VAL A 43 2.40 21.51 -6.74
C VAL A 43 1.51 21.49 -5.52
N LYS A 44 0.20 21.49 -5.75
CA LYS A 44 -0.82 21.49 -4.70
C LYS A 44 -1.78 20.34 -4.93
N ASP A 45 -2.09 19.59 -3.86
CA ASP A 45 -3.10 18.53 -3.90
C ASP A 45 -4.53 19.05 -3.78
N GLU A 46 -5.49 18.14 -3.79
CA GLU A 46 -6.92 18.41 -3.64
C GLU A 46 -7.26 18.98 -2.25
N ASP A 47 -6.52 18.62 -1.22
CA ASP A 47 -6.65 19.12 0.16
C ASP A 47 -5.98 20.48 0.37
N HIS A 48 -5.50 21.11 -0.71
CA HIS A 48 -4.79 22.38 -0.71
C HIS A 48 -3.44 22.37 0.04
N CYS A 49 -2.81 21.22 0.13
CA CYS A 49 -1.46 21.06 0.65
C CYS A 49 -0.42 21.23 -0.44
N TRP A 50 0.72 21.84 -0.12
CA TRP A 50 1.77 22.18 -1.06
C TRP A 50 2.97 21.25 -0.95
N TYR A 51 3.60 20.97 -2.08
CA TYR A 51 4.78 20.13 -2.23
C TYR A 51 5.77 20.77 -3.19
N VAL A 52 7.07 20.50 -3.02
CA VAL A 52 8.07 20.81 -4.04
C VAL A 52 7.86 19.87 -5.22
N ALA A 53 7.84 20.40 -6.43
CA ALA A 53 7.67 19.60 -7.65
C ALA A 53 8.98 18.94 -8.08
N GLY A 54 8.88 17.78 -8.74
CA GLY A 54 10.01 17.14 -9.38
C GLY A 54 10.92 16.34 -8.43
N ALA A 55 10.46 16.02 -7.22
CA ALA A 55 11.23 15.22 -6.28
C ALA A 55 11.56 13.83 -6.85
N GLU A 56 12.84 13.45 -6.74
CA GLU A 56 13.37 12.15 -7.13
C GLU A 56 13.71 11.36 -5.86
N LEU A 57 12.92 10.33 -5.57
CA LEU A 57 13.05 9.58 -4.32
C LEU A 57 13.93 8.35 -4.52
N GLN A 58 14.92 8.17 -3.63
CA GLN A 58 15.71 6.95 -3.55
C GLN A 58 15.37 6.22 -2.24
N ILE A 59 14.62 5.13 -2.35
CA ILE A 59 14.15 4.36 -1.20
C ILE A 59 14.98 3.08 -1.10
N LYS A 60 16.00 3.10 -0.24
CA LYS A 60 16.85 1.95 0.01
C LYS A 60 16.23 1.08 1.12
N LEU A 61 15.96 -0.17 0.80
CA LEU A 61 15.49 -1.16 1.76
C LEU A 61 16.64 -1.68 2.62
N ASN A 62 16.32 -2.36 3.73
CA ASN A 62 17.35 -2.90 4.61
C ASN A 62 17.94 -4.22 4.02
N GLY A 63 19.26 -4.38 4.00
CA GLY A 63 19.93 -5.59 3.53
C GLY A 63 20.26 -6.61 4.62
N ASP A 64 20.29 -6.19 5.89
CA ASP A 64 20.79 -7.03 6.99
C ASP A 64 19.72 -7.88 7.67
N THR A 65 18.44 -7.56 7.43
CA THR A 65 17.30 -8.21 8.05
C THR A 65 16.16 -8.43 7.05
N TRP A 66 15.20 -9.27 7.45
CA TRP A 66 13.96 -9.40 6.71
C TRP A 66 13.17 -8.08 6.71
N VAL A 67 12.83 -7.60 5.52
CA VAL A 67 11.98 -6.43 5.34
C VAL A 67 10.54 -6.87 5.50
N ASN A 68 9.92 -6.48 6.62
CA ASN A 68 8.49 -6.60 6.86
C ASN A 68 7.76 -5.30 6.48
N GLY A 69 6.42 -5.28 6.58
CA GLY A 69 5.61 -4.11 6.25
C GLY A 69 6.02 -2.86 7.01
N LEU A 70 6.30 -2.96 8.31
CA LEU A 70 6.71 -1.81 9.13
C LEU A 70 8.07 -1.25 8.69
N SER A 71 9.05 -2.10 8.41
CA SER A 71 10.38 -1.66 7.95
C SER A 71 10.31 -1.04 6.55
N PHE A 72 9.43 -1.56 5.69
CA PHE A 72 9.13 -0.97 4.38
C PHE A 72 8.50 0.42 4.52
N ASP A 73 7.46 0.56 5.34
CA ASP A 73 6.79 1.84 5.60
C ASP A 73 7.76 2.87 6.22
N ASN A 74 8.67 2.43 7.09
CA ASN A 74 9.70 3.30 7.65
C ASN A 74 10.75 3.74 6.62
N ALA A 75 11.08 2.90 5.64
CA ALA A 75 11.97 3.30 4.55
C ALA A 75 11.33 4.43 3.70
N ILE A 76 10.02 4.31 3.40
CA ILE A 76 9.26 5.36 2.71
C ILE A 76 9.21 6.64 3.56
N LYS A 77 8.85 6.55 4.85
CA LYS A 77 8.73 7.72 5.73
C LYS A 77 10.00 8.55 5.83
N ARG A 78 11.18 7.94 5.69
CA ARG A 78 12.47 8.64 5.76
C ARG A 78 12.75 9.52 4.55
N VAL A 79 12.18 9.19 3.41
CA VAL A 79 12.50 9.80 2.10
C VAL A 79 11.32 10.61 1.56
N GLY A 80 10.11 10.18 1.81
CA GLY A 80 8.88 10.73 1.28
C GLY A 80 8.06 9.67 0.54
N SER A 81 6.77 9.93 0.35
CA SER A 81 5.87 8.99 -0.32
C SER A 81 5.99 9.08 -1.85
N PRO A 82 6.17 7.97 -2.57
CA PRO A 82 6.07 7.94 -4.02
C PRO A 82 4.74 8.45 -4.58
N LEU A 83 3.69 8.43 -3.75
CA LEU A 83 2.33 8.84 -4.15
C LEU A 83 2.08 10.34 -3.97
N GLU A 84 3.00 11.07 -3.32
CA GLU A 84 2.87 12.53 -3.17
C GLU A 84 2.88 13.24 -4.53
N PRO A 85 2.06 14.29 -4.71
CA PRO A 85 1.99 15.04 -5.97
C PRO A 85 3.32 15.60 -6.45
N GLY A 86 4.21 15.93 -5.51
CA GLY A 86 5.54 16.45 -5.80
C GLY A 86 6.55 15.42 -6.33
N CYS A 87 6.30 14.13 -6.13
CA CYS A 87 7.19 13.07 -6.58
C CYS A 87 7.14 12.94 -8.12
N LYS A 88 8.30 13.01 -8.77
CA LYS A 88 8.47 12.77 -10.21
C LYS A 88 8.93 11.33 -10.48
N SER A 89 9.89 10.87 -9.68
CA SER A 89 10.45 9.53 -9.86
C SER A 89 10.73 8.86 -8.53
N VAL A 90 10.69 7.53 -8.52
CA VAL A 90 11.07 6.72 -7.37
C VAL A 90 11.97 5.57 -7.79
N HIS A 91 13.06 5.38 -7.06
CA HIS A 91 14.00 4.28 -7.22
C HIS A 91 14.03 3.46 -5.93
N PHE A 92 13.39 2.29 -5.96
CA PHE A 92 13.47 1.31 -4.89
C PHE A 92 14.75 0.49 -5.07
N ILE A 93 15.62 0.49 -4.06
CA ILE A 93 16.92 -0.17 -4.09
C ILE A 93 16.92 -1.32 -3.09
N LEU A 94 17.14 -2.55 -3.60
CA LEU A 94 17.27 -3.76 -2.82
C LEU A 94 18.76 -4.11 -2.70
N PRO A 95 19.42 -3.81 -1.56
CA PRO A 95 20.83 -4.07 -1.40
C PRO A 95 21.12 -5.58 -1.24
N GLU A 96 22.39 -5.94 -1.30
CA GLU A 96 22.84 -7.32 -1.04
C GLU A 96 22.27 -7.85 0.29
N GLY A 97 21.83 -9.11 0.29
CA GLY A 97 21.24 -9.75 1.46
C GLY A 97 19.81 -9.33 1.81
N CYS A 98 19.23 -8.37 1.09
CA CYS A 98 17.85 -7.95 1.30
C CYS A 98 16.87 -9.11 1.08
N ARG A 99 16.13 -9.47 2.11
CA ARG A 99 15.05 -10.46 2.07
C ARG A 99 13.74 -9.78 2.40
N ILE A 100 12.71 -10.06 1.63
CA ILE A 100 11.42 -9.39 1.76
C ILE A 100 10.35 -10.39 2.16
N LEU A 101 9.57 -10.06 3.20
CA LEU A 101 8.36 -10.80 3.54
C LEU A 101 7.22 -10.46 2.57
N LEU A 102 6.28 -11.37 2.45
CA LEU A 102 5.16 -11.28 1.50
C LEU A 102 4.39 -9.96 1.62
N GLU A 103 4.15 -9.49 2.84
CA GLU A 103 3.45 -8.22 3.08
C GLU A 103 4.19 -6.99 2.55
N ALA A 104 5.51 -6.97 2.65
CA ALA A 104 6.32 -5.89 2.12
C ALA A 104 6.43 -5.97 0.59
N ALA A 105 6.47 -7.19 0.03
CA ALA A 105 6.42 -7.40 -1.42
C ALA A 105 5.09 -6.91 -2.00
N ALA A 106 3.95 -7.20 -1.35
CA ALA A 106 2.64 -6.71 -1.76
C ALA A 106 2.55 -5.16 -1.72
N ARG A 107 3.11 -4.53 -0.68
CA ARG A 107 3.20 -3.06 -0.60
C ARG A 107 4.05 -2.46 -1.72
N LEU A 108 5.21 -3.07 -2.00
CA LEU A 108 6.07 -2.64 -3.10
C LEU A 108 5.34 -2.72 -4.43
N LEU A 109 4.64 -3.84 -4.70
CA LEU A 109 3.83 -4.03 -5.92
C LEU A 109 2.76 -2.94 -6.04
N ALA A 110 1.94 -2.77 -5.00
CA ALA A 110 0.83 -1.83 -5.00
C ALA A 110 1.30 -0.37 -5.17
N ILE A 111 2.30 0.07 -4.41
CA ILE A 111 2.81 1.45 -4.47
C ILE A 111 3.49 1.71 -5.82
N SER A 112 4.26 0.75 -6.35
CA SER A 112 4.92 0.89 -7.63
C SER A 112 3.91 1.04 -8.77
N ASN A 113 2.87 0.19 -8.79
CA ASN A 113 1.82 0.25 -9.80
C ASN A 113 0.99 1.54 -9.71
N GLN A 114 0.66 2.00 -8.49
CA GLN A 114 -0.02 3.29 -8.29
C GLN A 114 0.84 4.47 -8.78
N ALA A 115 2.14 4.48 -8.45
CA ALA A 115 3.05 5.54 -8.87
C ALA A 115 3.20 5.56 -10.41
N ALA A 116 3.36 4.40 -11.05
CA ALA A 116 3.44 4.28 -12.50
C ALA A 116 2.14 4.73 -13.18
N LEU A 117 0.97 4.34 -12.66
CA LEU A 117 -0.32 4.79 -13.16
C LEU A 117 -0.50 6.31 -13.03
N ALA A 118 0.05 6.91 -11.98
CA ALA A 118 0.09 8.36 -11.80
C ALA A 118 1.13 9.07 -12.69
N GLY A 119 1.75 8.36 -13.65
CA GLY A 119 2.70 8.90 -14.62
C GLY A 119 4.10 9.19 -14.07
N LYS A 120 4.47 8.56 -12.96
CA LYS A 120 5.79 8.72 -12.35
C LYS A 120 6.76 7.67 -12.87
N ASP A 121 8.04 8.05 -12.97
CA ASP A 121 9.10 7.12 -13.33
C ASP A 121 9.43 6.21 -12.15
N VAL A 122 9.23 4.91 -12.31
CA VAL A 122 9.46 3.92 -11.25
C VAL A 122 10.56 2.95 -11.66
N ILE A 123 11.55 2.78 -10.78
CA ILE A 123 12.64 1.81 -10.94
C ILE A 123 12.65 0.91 -9.71
N ILE A 124 12.70 -0.42 -9.93
CA ILE A 124 12.95 -1.40 -8.87
C ILE A 124 14.29 -2.08 -9.16
N ASP A 125 15.26 -1.90 -8.27
CA ASP A 125 16.65 -2.29 -8.50
C ASP A 125 17.05 -3.48 -7.63
N PHE A 126 17.23 -4.64 -8.27
CA PHE A 126 17.71 -5.89 -7.69
C PHE A 126 19.16 -6.18 -8.06
N SER A 127 19.92 -5.23 -8.60
CA SER A 127 21.26 -5.47 -9.13
C SER A 127 22.18 -6.18 -8.13
N ASP A 128 22.06 -5.84 -6.85
CA ASP A 128 22.82 -6.45 -5.77
C ASP A 128 22.05 -7.58 -5.04
N CYS A 129 20.82 -7.92 -5.47
CA CYS A 129 19.94 -8.84 -4.74
C CYS A 129 19.24 -9.87 -5.63
N SER A 130 20.01 -10.70 -6.32
CA SER A 130 19.51 -11.72 -7.24
C SER A 130 18.62 -12.78 -6.60
N SER A 131 18.84 -13.10 -5.32
CA SER A 131 18.00 -14.06 -4.59
C SER A 131 16.57 -13.57 -4.42
N THR A 132 16.38 -12.29 -4.08
CA THR A 132 15.06 -11.68 -3.95
C THR A 132 14.40 -11.46 -5.31
N LEU A 133 15.16 -11.14 -6.36
CA LEU A 133 14.65 -11.14 -7.73
C LEU A 133 14.07 -12.51 -8.11
N THR A 134 14.83 -13.60 -7.84
CA THR A 134 14.37 -14.97 -8.10
C THR A 134 13.11 -15.34 -7.30
N TYR A 135 13.02 -14.89 -6.05
CA TYR A 135 11.84 -15.07 -5.21
C TYR A 135 10.63 -14.33 -5.80
N PHE A 136 10.80 -13.09 -6.22
CA PHE A 136 9.73 -12.28 -6.82
C PHE A 136 9.21 -12.88 -8.14
N ASP A 137 10.13 -13.40 -8.96
CA ASP A 137 9.77 -14.12 -10.18
C ASP A 137 8.96 -15.40 -9.87
N ARG A 138 9.36 -16.15 -8.83
CA ARG A 138 8.62 -17.35 -8.39
C ARG A 138 7.23 -17.01 -7.83
N MET A 139 7.10 -15.85 -7.19
CA MET A 139 5.83 -15.39 -6.63
C MET A 139 4.88 -14.74 -7.65
N GLY A 140 5.26 -14.52 -8.89
CA GLY A 140 4.45 -13.85 -9.91
C GLY A 140 4.40 -12.32 -9.80
N PHE A 141 5.29 -11.73 -9.01
CA PHE A 141 5.35 -10.28 -8.81
C PHE A 141 5.50 -9.53 -10.13
N PHE A 142 6.39 -10.02 -11.00
CA PHE A 142 6.67 -9.37 -12.28
C PHE A 142 5.55 -9.51 -13.31
N ASP A 143 4.69 -10.51 -13.17
CA ASP A 143 3.54 -10.71 -14.06
C ASP A 143 2.46 -9.63 -13.82
N LEU A 144 2.37 -9.13 -12.59
CA LEU A 144 1.42 -8.11 -12.16
C LEU A 144 2.00 -6.69 -12.14
N LEU A 145 3.29 -6.56 -12.48
CA LEU A 145 3.97 -5.26 -12.46
C LEU A 145 3.61 -4.46 -13.71
N ASN A 146 3.21 -3.20 -13.52
CA ASN A 146 2.91 -2.28 -14.62
C ASN A 146 4.07 -2.24 -15.63
N PRO A 147 3.79 -2.39 -16.94
CA PRO A 147 4.83 -2.46 -17.98
C PRO A 147 5.74 -1.22 -18.07
N MET A 148 5.28 -0.08 -17.56
CA MET A 148 6.07 1.17 -17.52
C MET A 148 7.16 1.17 -16.45
N ILE A 149 7.13 0.20 -15.51
CA ILE A 149 8.12 0.11 -14.42
C ILE A 149 9.39 -0.54 -14.92
N SER A 150 10.51 0.13 -14.70
CA SER A 150 11.84 -0.38 -15.00
C SER A 150 12.34 -1.30 -13.89
N VAL A 151 12.89 -2.45 -14.27
CA VAL A 151 13.49 -3.41 -13.34
C VAL A 151 14.97 -3.55 -13.68
N LYS A 152 15.83 -3.50 -12.65
CA LYS A 152 17.27 -3.73 -12.80
C LYS A 152 17.68 -5.03 -12.06
N PRO A 153 18.66 -5.80 -12.60
CA PRO A 153 19.32 -5.57 -13.88
C PRO A 153 18.40 -5.72 -15.09
N ASP A 154 17.49 -6.68 -15.10
CA ASP A 154 16.48 -6.93 -16.12
C ASP A 154 15.28 -7.66 -15.54
N LYS A 155 14.09 -7.37 -16.06
CA LYS A 155 12.87 -8.14 -15.77
C LYS A 155 13.04 -9.56 -16.33
N PRO A 156 12.69 -10.62 -15.56
CA PRO A 156 12.72 -11.99 -16.08
C PRO A 156 11.93 -12.14 -17.37
N ARG A 157 12.50 -12.78 -18.39
CA ARG A 157 11.84 -12.97 -19.71
C ARG A 157 10.75 -14.02 -19.67
N THR A 158 10.85 -14.97 -18.74
CA THR A 158 9.92 -16.10 -18.60
C THR A 158 9.50 -16.14 -17.13
N SER A 159 8.21 -16.12 -16.87
CA SER A 159 7.67 -16.17 -15.51
C SER A 159 7.85 -17.56 -14.90
N ARG A 160 8.57 -17.64 -13.79
CA ARG A 160 8.65 -18.85 -12.98
C ARG A 160 7.32 -19.15 -12.28
N ALA A 161 6.54 -18.13 -11.96
CA ALA A 161 5.22 -18.33 -11.41
C ALA A 161 4.33 -19.08 -12.40
N SER A 162 4.32 -18.69 -13.68
CA SER A 162 3.55 -19.38 -14.72
C SER A 162 3.99 -20.84 -14.93
N ILE A 163 5.32 -21.10 -14.87
CA ILE A 163 5.86 -22.46 -15.08
C ILE A 163 5.54 -23.37 -13.90
N TYR A 164 5.60 -22.83 -12.67
CA TYR A 164 5.50 -23.61 -11.43
C TYR A 164 4.19 -23.37 -10.68
N HIS A 165 3.20 -22.78 -11.31
CA HIS A 165 1.90 -22.47 -10.71
C HIS A 165 1.27 -23.72 -10.07
N GLY A 166 0.91 -23.59 -8.78
CA GLY A 166 0.30 -24.68 -8.02
C GLY A 166 1.24 -25.85 -7.65
N ASN A 167 2.51 -25.81 -8.06
CA ASN A 167 3.48 -26.88 -7.74
C ASN A 167 4.10 -26.77 -6.33
N SER A 168 3.74 -25.75 -5.57
CA SER A 168 4.23 -25.56 -4.20
C SER A 168 3.05 -25.53 -3.24
N GLU A 169 3.03 -26.48 -2.32
CA GLU A 169 2.03 -26.47 -1.25
C GLU A 169 2.22 -25.27 -0.30
N SER A 170 3.44 -24.71 -0.19
CA SER A 170 3.77 -23.63 0.75
C SER A 170 3.59 -22.21 0.19
N VAL A 171 3.16 -22.08 -1.06
CA VAL A 171 3.03 -20.79 -1.75
C VAL A 171 1.74 -20.80 -2.57
N TYR A 172 0.96 -19.74 -2.41
CA TYR A 172 -0.03 -19.29 -3.39
C TYR A 172 0.52 -18.00 -3.99
N GLU A 173 0.87 -18.05 -5.27
CA GLU A 173 1.48 -16.96 -6.00
C GLU A 173 0.60 -15.70 -5.96
N PHE A 174 1.19 -14.53 -6.22
CA PHE A 174 0.40 -13.30 -6.39
C PHE A 174 -0.67 -13.47 -7.46
N GLY A 175 -1.90 -13.12 -7.10
CA GLY A 175 -3.04 -13.03 -7.98
C GLY A 175 -3.71 -11.67 -7.85
N GLU A 176 -4.54 -11.34 -8.81
CA GLU A 176 -5.31 -10.10 -8.86
C GLU A 176 -6.73 -10.32 -8.34
N ILE A 177 -7.27 -9.28 -7.71
CA ILE A 177 -8.70 -9.10 -7.46
C ILE A 177 -9.14 -7.95 -8.36
N ASP A 178 -9.53 -8.27 -9.59
CA ASP A 178 -10.04 -7.30 -10.54
C ASP A 178 -11.57 -7.29 -10.48
N PRO A 179 -12.22 -6.17 -10.12
CA PRO A 179 -13.69 -6.08 -10.10
C PRO A 179 -14.35 -6.32 -11.46
N HIS A 180 -13.60 -6.21 -12.56
CA HIS A 180 -14.10 -6.39 -13.92
C HIS A 180 -13.85 -7.80 -14.50
N ASP A 181 -12.92 -8.56 -13.89
CA ASP A 181 -12.61 -9.94 -14.29
C ASP A 181 -12.43 -10.82 -13.04
N LEU A 182 -13.55 -11.10 -12.38
CA LEU A 182 -13.58 -11.76 -11.09
C LEU A 182 -13.44 -13.27 -11.18
N ASP A 183 -12.40 -13.82 -10.54
CA ASP A 183 -12.33 -15.22 -10.19
C ASP A 183 -12.88 -15.45 -8.76
N GLU A 184 -14.16 -15.75 -8.66
CA GLU A 184 -14.85 -16.00 -7.37
C GLU A 184 -14.31 -17.23 -6.61
N ASN A 185 -13.48 -18.06 -7.23
CA ASN A 185 -12.86 -19.22 -6.58
C ASN A 185 -11.62 -18.86 -5.77
N ILE A 186 -11.13 -17.63 -5.84
CA ILE A 186 -9.95 -17.17 -5.11
C ILE A 186 -10.03 -17.43 -3.61
N PRO A 187 -11.10 -17.04 -2.89
CA PRO A 187 -11.19 -17.30 -1.44
C PRO A 187 -11.16 -18.80 -1.10
N LYS A 188 -11.77 -19.63 -1.94
CA LYS A 188 -11.77 -21.08 -1.77
C LYS A 188 -10.37 -21.66 -1.91
N ARG A 189 -9.63 -21.28 -2.95
CA ARG A 189 -8.25 -21.76 -3.18
C ARG A 189 -7.29 -21.28 -2.08
N LEU A 190 -7.39 -20.02 -1.66
CA LEU A 190 -6.62 -19.52 -0.52
C LEU A 190 -6.91 -20.27 0.77
N LYS A 191 -8.21 -20.52 1.05
CA LYS A 191 -8.63 -21.31 2.19
C LYS A 191 -8.03 -22.73 2.14
N GLU A 192 -8.07 -23.39 1.00
CA GLU A 192 -7.50 -24.73 0.82
C GLU A 192 -5.99 -24.74 1.11
N SER A 193 -5.25 -23.77 0.58
CA SER A 193 -3.83 -23.59 0.85
C SER A 193 -3.54 -23.28 2.32
N PHE A 194 -4.36 -22.45 2.97
CA PHE A 194 -4.23 -22.13 4.39
C PHE A 194 -4.48 -23.34 5.28
N VAL A 195 -5.60 -24.02 5.06
CA VAL A 195 -6.06 -25.18 5.88
C VAL A 195 -5.12 -26.36 5.79
N HIS A 196 -4.46 -26.55 4.63
CA HIS A 196 -3.44 -27.59 4.47
C HIS A 196 -2.35 -27.54 5.56
N TYR A 197 -2.04 -26.34 6.07
CA TYR A 197 -1.02 -26.16 7.11
C TYR A 197 -1.57 -25.81 8.49
N ALA A 198 -2.67 -25.07 8.53
CA ALA A 198 -3.24 -24.61 9.79
C ALA A 198 -4.07 -25.70 10.49
N GLY A 199 -4.68 -26.60 9.70
CA GLY A 199 -5.59 -27.62 10.18
C GLY A 199 -7.02 -27.43 9.69
N VAL A 200 -7.76 -28.54 9.56
CA VAL A 200 -9.12 -28.58 9.04
C VAL A 200 -10.12 -27.82 9.92
N GLU A 201 -9.86 -27.71 11.20
CA GLU A 201 -10.65 -26.97 12.17
C GLU A 201 -10.76 -25.48 11.86
N TYR A 202 -9.79 -24.93 11.12
CA TYR A 202 -9.79 -23.53 10.66
C TYR A 202 -10.52 -23.31 9.34
N SER A 203 -11.09 -24.36 8.73
CA SER A 203 -11.68 -24.27 7.37
C SER A 203 -12.79 -23.23 7.27
N GLN A 204 -13.75 -23.25 8.19
CA GLN A 204 -14.85 -22.30 8.17
C GLN A 204 -14.43 -20.87 8.55
N PRO A 205 -13.68 -20.64 9.64
CA PRO A 205 -13.18 -19.31 9.98
C PRO A 205 -12.33 -18.69 8.87
N ALA A 206 -11.41 -19.47 8.29
CA ALA A 206 -10.55 -18.98 7.20
C ALA A 206 -11.37 -18.60 5.96
N PHE A 207 -12.35 -19.42 5.57
CA PHE A 207 -13.21 -19.10 4.43
C PHE A 207 -14.00 -17.82 4.66
N THR A 208 -14.58 -17.65 5.84
CA THR A 208 -15.34 -16.44 6.20
C THR A 208 -14.45 -15.20 6.09
N VAL A 209 -13.28 -15.19 6.75
CA VAL A 209 -12.38 -14.03 6.73
C VAL A 209 -11.89 -13.72 5.33
N LEU A 210 -11.46 -14.74 4.57
CA LEU A 210 -10.93 -14.55 3.22
C LEU A 210 -12.00 -14.07 2.25
N SER A 211 -13.23 -14.57 2.36
CA SER A 211 -14.36 -14.14 1.54
C SER A 211 -14.75 -12.70 1.82
N GLU A 212 -14.75 -12.29 3.09
CA GLU A 212 -15.04 -10.90 3.49
C GLU A 212 -13.94 -9.94 3.02
N LEU A 213 -12.67 -10.29 3.19
CA LEU A 213 -11.58 -9.46 2.71
C LEU A 213 -11.60 -9.33 1.18
N PHE A 214 -11.85 -10.43 0.47
CA PHE A 214 -12.03 -10.44 -0.98
C PHE A 214 -13.20 -9.57 -1.42
N GLY A 215 -14.36 -9.74 -0.77
CA GLY A 215 -15.56 -8.95 -1.03
C GLY A 215 -15.33 -7.47 -0.80
N ASN A 216 -14.61 -7.10 0.27
CA ASN A 216 -14.28 -5.70 0.55
C ASN A 216 -13.45 -5.06 -0.56
N VAL A 217 -12.48 -5.78 -1.13
CA VAL A 217 -11.70 -5.28 -2.28
C VAL A 217 -12.60 -5.16 -3.50
N ARG A 218 -13.36 -6.22 -3.84
CA ARG A 218 -14.26 -6.25 -4.99
C ARG A 218 -15.28 -5.11 -4.97
N ASP A 219 -15.97 -4.92 -3.85
CA ASP A 219 -17.16 -4.08 -3.76
C ASP A 219 -16.87 -2.63 -3.35
N HIS A 220 -15.72 -2.39 -2.71
CA HIS A 220 -15.45 -1.12 -2.03
C HIS A 220 -14.13 -0.45 -2.37
N SER A 221 -13.21 -1.10 -3.09
CA SER A 221 -11.91 -0.50 -3.38
C SER A 221 -12.04 0.73 -4.26
N ASP A 222 -12.86 0.65 -5.32
CA ASP A 222 -13.01 1.71 -6.34
C ASP A 222 -11.61 2.23 -6.80
N SER A 223 -10.71 1.28 -6.99
CA SER A 223 -9.31 1.53 -7.36
C SER A 223 -9.12 1.38 -8.87
N PRO A 224 -8.29 2.23 -9.50
CA PRO A 224 -7.92 2.09 -10.91
C PRO A 224 -6.94 0.93 -11.17
N ILE A 225 -6.40 0.30 -10.11
CA ILE A 225 -5.58 -0.90 -10.20
C ILE A 225 -6.24 -2.01 -9.39
N PRO A 226 -6.04 -3.29 -9.78
CA PRO A 226 -6.60 -4.42 -9.05
C PRO A 226 -6.05 -4.51 -7.62
N GLY A 227 -6.77 -5.17 -6.75
CA GLY A 227 -6.23 -5.65 -5.49
C GLY A 227 -5.31 -6.85 -5.72
N TYR A 228 -4.47 -7.17 -4.73
CA TYR A 228 -3.55 -8.31 -4.82
C TYR A 228 -3.76 -9.28 -3.67
N ILE A 229 -3.61 -10.56 -3.99
CA ILE A 229 -3.66 -11.65 -3.03
C ILE A 229 -2.42 -12.51 -3.15
N ALA A 230 -1.98 -13.08 -2.05
CA ALA A 230 -0.96 -14.13 -2.03
C ALA A 230 -0.98 -14.85 -0.69
N LEU A 231 -0.38 -16.06 -0.63
CA LEU A 231 -0.14 -16.77 0.61
C LEU A 231 1.25 -17.39 0.61
N GLN A 232 1.92 -17.33 1.74
CA GLN A 232 3.19 -18.02 1.95
C GLN A 232 3.28 -18.59 3.35
N ARG A 233 3.76 -19.83 3.45
CA ARG A 233 4.19 -20.45 4.69
C ARG A 233 5.68 -20.21 4.92
N TYR A 234 5.99 -19.63 6.07
CA TYR A 234 7.35 -19.52 6.57
C TYR A 234 7.64 -20.65 7.55
N LYS A 235 8.65 -21.48 7.25
CA LYS A 235 8.99 -22.66 8.08
C LYS A 235 9.72 -22.29 9.39
N GLY A 236 10.08 -21.01 9.54
CA GLY A 236 10.92 -20.55 10.63
C GLY A 236 12.39 -20.87 10.40
N HIS A 237 13.22 -20.14 11.10
CA HIS A 237 14.66 -20.34 11.24
C HIS A 237 15.52 -20.41 9.96
N ASP A 238 16.15 -19.30 9.66
CA ASP A 238 17.42 -19.32 8.94
C ASP A 238 18.42 -18.50 9.79
N GLY A 239 19.25 -19.20 10.45
CA GLY A 239 20.40 -18.88 11.31
C GLY A 239 20.75 -17.43 11.71
N ARG A 240 20.37 -16.38 10.97
CA ARG A 240 20.78 -14.99 11.25
C ARG A 240 19.65 -14.08 11.71
N ASN A 241 18.42 -14.35 11.28
CA ASN A 241 17.23 -13.61 11.69
C ASN A 241 16.03 -14.57 11.73
N PRO A 242 15.70 -15.13 12.90
CA PRO A 242 14.61 -16.08 13.01
C PRO A 242 13.26 -15.40 12.78
N VAL A 243 12.63 -15.70 11.66
CA VAL A 243 11.21 -15.51 11.49
C VAL A 243 10.52 -16.71 12.13
N ALA A 244 9.65 -16.49 13.09
CA ALA A 244 8.87 -17.59 13.69
C ALA A 244 8.06 -18.33 12.62
N PRO A 245 7.86 -19.67 12.73
CA PRO A 245 7.00 -20.40 11.81
C PRO A 245 5.61 -19.77 11.78
N HIS A 246 5.13 -19.40 10.59
CA HIS A 246 3.80 -18.84 10.43
C HIS A 246 3.32 -18.95 8.98
N ILE A 247 2.02 -18.75 8.80
CA ILE A 247 1.39 -18.59 7.48
C ILE A 247 1.03 -17.11 7.34
N GLN A 248 1.44 -16.50 6.24
CA GLN A 248 1.09 -15.14 5.91
C GLN A 248 0.17 -15.14 4.68
N THR A 249 -1.03 -14.63 4.84
CA THR A 249 -1.97 -14.40 3.73
C THR A 249 -2.12 -12.90 3.55
N ILE A 250 -2.03 -12.45 2.31
CA ILE A 250 -2.16 -11.06 1.93
C ILE A 250 -3.43 -10.88 1.11
N VAL A 251 -4.20 -9.86 1.49
CA VAL A 251 -5.22 -9.23 0.67
C VAL A 251 -4.88 -7.75 0.68
N SER A 252 -4.53 -7.20 -0.46
CA SER A 252 -4.09 -5.81 -0.63
C SER A 252 -5.10 -5.04 -1.46
N ASP A 253 -5.39 -3.82 -1.03
CA ASP A 253 -6.25 -2.87 -1.70
C ASP A 253 -5.53 -1.54 -1.90
N SER A 254 -5.72 -0.92 -3.06
CA SER A 254 -5.18 0.40 -3.43
C SER A 254 -6.26 1.46 -3.59
N GLY A 255 -7.48 1.17 -3.14
CA GLY A 255 -8.64 2.04 -3.28
C GLY A 255 -8.78 3.10 -2.18
N ARG A 256 -10.00 3.56 -2.00
CA ARG A 256 -10.34 4.64 -1.03
C ARG A 256 -10.07 4.27 0.42
N GLY A 257 -9.96 2.96 0.72
CA GLY A 257 -9.86 2.44 2.07
C GLY A 257 -11.12 2.70 2.91
N ILE A 258 -11.10 2.24 4.16
CA ILE A 258 -12.23 2.33 5.09
C ILE A 258 -12.69 3.79 5.28
N THR A 259 -11.76 4.70 5.48
CA THR A 259 -12.09 6.11 5.72
C THR A 259 -12.70 6.77 4.49
N GLY A 260 -12.14 6.54 3.30
CA GLY A 260 -12.66 7.09 2.04
C GLY A 260 -14.06 6.56 1.71
N THR A 261 -14.34 5.32 2.06
CA THR A 261 -15.66 4.69 1.87
C THR A 261 -16.70 5.24 2.84
N LEU A 262 -16.34 5.46 4.10
CA LEU A 262 -17.30 5.86 5.14
C LEU A 262 -17.51 7.37 5.25
N MET A 263 -16.47 8.17 5.03
CA MET A 263 -16.56 9.64 5.19
C MET A 263 -17.77 10.28 4.49
N PRO A 264 -18.12 9.92 3.23
CA PRO A 264 -19.25 10.54 2.54
C PRO A 264 -20.62 10.32 3.20
N ILE A 265 -20.75 9.26 4.01
CA ILE A 265 -22.01 8.87 4.64
C ILE A 265 -22.01 9.04 6.16
N LEU A 266 -20.82 9.26 6.76
CA LEU A 266 -20.61 9.21 8.20
C LEU A 266 -21.49 10.26 8.92
N GLU A 267 -21.51 11.50 8.45
CA GLU A 267 -22.30 12.58 9.04
C GLU A 267 -23.80 12.27 9.01
N LYS A 268 -24.26 11.69 7.90
CA LYS A 268 -25.69 11.43 7.68
C LYS A 268 -26.19 10.18 8.40
N LYS A 269 -25.43 9.05 8.29
CA LYS A 269 -25.86 7.75 8.83
C LYS A 269 -25.41 7.52 10.27
N TYR A 270 -24.26 8.08 10.67
CA TYR A 270 -23.63 7.84 11.96
C TYR A 270 -23.22 9.16 12.65
N PRO A 271 -24.17 10.10 12.89
CA PRO A 271 -23.86 11.43 13.40
C PRO A 271 -23.16 11.41 14.76
N ASP A 272 -23.44 10.42 15.60
CA ASP A 272 -22.81 10.28 16.91
C ASP A 272 -21.33 9.88 16.81
N ILE A 273 -20.98 9.12 15.77
CA ILE A 273 -19.58 8.78 15.48
C ILE A 273 -18.89 9.97 14.82
N TYR A 274 -19.54 10.61 13.86
CA TYR A 274 -19.00 11.78 13.17
C TYR A 274 -18.60 12.89 14.15
N ARG A 275 -19.44 13.19 15.14
CA ARG A 275 -19.19 14.23 16.15
C ARG A 275 -18.02 13.95 17.10
N LYS A 276 -17.55 12.68 17.18
CA LYS A 276 -16.43 12.31 18.04
C LYS A 276 -15.07 12.72 17.48
N PHE A 277 -14.98 12.99 16.19
CA PHE A 277 -13.72 13.20 15.49
C PHE A 277 -13.64 14.60 14.86
N ASP A 278 -12.49 15.23 15.02
CA ASP A 278 -12.12 16.42 14.24
C ASP A 278 -11.37 15.96 12.98
N PHE A 279 -12.07 15.87 11.87
CA PHE A 279 -11.48 15.42 10.59
C PHE A 279 -10.53 16.45 9.96
N SER A 280 -10.34 17.62 10.56
CA SER A 280 -9.22 18.50 10.22
C SER A 280 -7.89 18.02 10.82
N ASP A 281 -7.94 17.12 11.82
CA ASP A 281 -6.78 16.46 12.41
C ASP A 281 -6.52 15.13 11.70
N PRO A 282 -5.35 14.93 11.07
CA PRO A 282 -4.97 13.67 10.42
C PRO A 282 -5.04 12.44 11.34
N SER A 283 -4.88 12.63 12.67
CA SER A 283 -4.97 11.54 13.64
C SER A 283 -6.37 10.95 13.80
N SER A 284 -7.40 11.67 13.38
CA SER A 284 -8.81 11.21 13.45
C SER A 284 -9.09 10.03 12.52
N LYS A 285 -8.41 9.92 11.37
CA LYS A 285 -8.62 8.81 10.43
C LYS A 285 -8.26 7.43 11.03
N PRO A 286 -7.08 7.23 11.64
CA PRO A 286 -6.76 5.97 12.34
C PRO A 286 -7.71 5.66 13.51
N LEU A 287 -8.15 6.68 14.25
CA LEU A 287 -9.10 6.51 15.35
C LEU A 287 -10.49 6.10 14.85
N LEU A 288 -10.93 6.64 13.72
CA LEU A 288 -12.17 6.19 13.08
C LEU A 288 -12.08 4.72 12.65
N ILE A 289 -10.97 4.30 12.03
CA ILE A 289 -10.77 2.89 11.65
C ILE A 289 -10.87 1.98 12.88
N LYS A 290 -10.23 2.37 13.99
CA LYS A 290 -10.31 1.64 15.26
C LYS A 290 -11.76 1.52 15.75
N GLU A 291 -12.53 2.63 15.77
CA GLU A 291 -13.93 2.65 16.19
C GLU A 291 -14.79 1.74 15.31
N VAL A 292 -14.56 1.73 13.99
CA VAL A 292 -15.27 0.85 13.03
C VAL A 292 -15.01 -0.62 13.33
N ILE A 293 -13.75 -0.99 13.56
CA ILE A 293 -13.37 -2.38 13.87
C ILE A 293 -13.94 -2.82 15.22
N GLU A 294 -13.85 -1.98 16.24
CA GLU A 294 -14.33 -2.31 17.59
C GLU A 294 -15.85 -2.45 17.68
N LYS A 295 -16.60 -1.57 17.03
CA LYS A 295 -18.07 -1.60 17.06
C LYS A 295 -18.67 -2.60 16.08
N GLY A 296 -18.02 -2.83 14.95
CA GLY A 296 -18.62 -3.56 13.83
C GLY A 296 -19.89 -2.86 13.31
N GLN A 297 -20.56 -3.47 12.33
CA GLN A 297 -21.86 -3.00 11.77
C GLN A 297 -21.90 -1.56 11.21
N ILE A 298 -20.73 -0.93 11.04
CA ILE A 298 -20.62 0.37 10.39
C ILE A 298 -20.37 0.12 8.91
N SER A 299 -21.40 0.26 8.08
CA SER A 299 -21.35 -0.07 6.65
C SER A 299 -21.96 1.04 5.80
N ARG A 300 -21.52 1.12 4.55
CA ARG A 300 -22.14 1.96 3.51
C ARG A 300 -23.49 1.42 3.06
N VAL A 301 -23.68 0.09 3.08
CA VAL A 301 -24.86 -0.60 2.58
C VAL A 301 -25.96 -0.68 3.66
N GLU A 302 -27.22 -0.62 3.24
CA GLU A 302 -28.38 -0.64 4.14
C GLU A 302 -28.82 -2.05 4.54
N ASP A 303 -28.33 -3.09 3.86
CA ASP A 303 -28.71 -4.47 4.13
C ASP A 303 -28.01 -5.04 5.38
N ASP A 304 -28.82 -5.63 6.26
CA ASP A 304 -28.43 -6.18 7.57
C ASP A 304 -27.39 -7.34 7.50
N GLY A 305 -26.96 -7.74 6.31
CA GLY A 305 -26.01 -8.84 6.09
C GLY A 305 -24.56 -8.42 5.83
N HIS A 306 -24.30 -7.15 5.49
CA HIS A 306 -22.96 -6.66 5.15
C HIS A 306 -22.39 -5.79 6.28
N GLY A 307 -21.17 -6.01 6.67
CA GLY A 307 -20.46 -5.24 7.71
C GLY A 307 -20.06 -6.06 8.94
N LEU A 308 -20.24 -7.38 8.92
CA LEU A 308 -19.80 -8.28 9.99
C LEU A 308 -18.35 -8.72 9.87
N GLY A 309 -17.73 -8.53 8.69
CA GLY A 309 -16.40 -9.07 8.37
C GLY A 309 -15.21 -8.37 9.04
N LEU A 310 -15.41 -7.21 9.68
CA LEU A 310 -14.37 -6.50 10.44
C LEU A 310 -14.47 -6.71 11.96
N LYS A 311 -15.30 -7.62 12.41
CA LYS A 311 -15.45 -7.98 13.82
C LYS A 311 -14.52 -9.11 14.25
#